data_b96ec1e2de2508f93dd498033512086b
#
_entry.id   b96ec1e2de2508f93dd498033512086b
#
_cell.length_a   1.000
_cell.length_b   1.000
_cell.length_c   1.000
_cell.angle_alpha   90.00
_cell.angle_beta   90.00
_cell.angle_gamma   90.00
#
_symmetry.space_group_name_H-M   'P 1'
#
loop_
_entity.id
_entity.type
_entity.pdbx_description
1 polymer ?
#
loop_
_entity_poly.entity_id
_entity_poly.type
_entity_poly.pdbx_seq_one_letter_code
_entity_poly.pdbx_strand_id
1 'polypeptide(L)'
;MAEKRAVTMEKLVSLCKNRGFIFPGSEIYGGLANTWDYGPLGVELKNNVKKAWWKKFIQENPHNTGVDCAILMNTRTWQASGHLGGFSDPLMDCKSCKARHRADNLVENYVAKKGLDVKVESMDNDALEAFITEHKIVCPICGNSDFTSIRKFNLMFKTFQGVTEDSANTVYLRPETAQGIFVNFENVQRSTRLRVPFGIGQIGKSFRNEITPGNFTFRTREFEQMELEFFCKPGTDLEWFAYWKDFCRDWLLSLGMKEENLHLRDHSPEELCFYSKATTDFEYKFAFGWGELWGIADRTDYDLSQHAKECGKPITYLDPVTNERYVPYVIEPSLGADRVVLAFLTDAYDEEVVDAEKNDVRTVLRLHPFLAPYKCAVLPLQKNLSEKADEIYAKMMKKFPATYDVTGSIGKRYRRQDEIGTPFCVTVDFDTLEDNTVTVRDRDTMQQVRLSVEDAIKYIEEKIDF
;
A
#
# COMPACT_ATOMS: atom_id res chain seq x y z
N MET A 1 16.49 -9.99 -27.76
CA MET A 1 15.75 -9.21 -26.74
C MET A 1 16.80 -8.56 -25.86
N ALA A 2 16.85 -7.23 -25.78
CA ALA A 2 17.76 -6.55 -24.85
C ALA A 2 17.40 -6.97 -23.42
N GLU A 3 18.43 -7.32 -22.65
CA GLU A 3 18.28 -7.72 -21.26
C GLU A 3 17.66 -6.55 -20.48
N LYS A 4 16.44 -6.73 -19.92
CA LYS A 4 15.80 -5.69 -19.10
C LYS A 4 16.70 -5.38 -17.91
N ARG A 5 17.16 -4.15 -17.78
CA ARG A 5 17.94 -3.73 -16.62
C ARG A 5 17.05 -3.82 -15.38
N ALA A 6 17.48 -4.59 -14.38
CA ALA A 6 16.77 -4.73 -13.14
C ALA A 6 16.63 -3.36 -12.43
N VAL A 7 15.41 -3.04 -11.98
CA VAL A 7 15.18 -1.88 -11.13
C VAL A 7 15.90 -2.09 -9.78
N THR A 8 16.57 -1.05 -9.28
CA THR A 8 17.19 -1.05 -7.96
C THR A 8 16.50 -0.03 -7.07
N MET A 9 16.53 -0.26 -5.74
CA MET A 9 15.98 0.71 -4.79
C MET A 9 16.59 2.10 -4.95
N GLU A 10 17.89 2.19 -5.21
CA GLU A 10 18.58 3.47 -5.43
C GLU A 10 18.01 4.24 -6.62
N LYS A 11 17.82 3.58 -7.77
CA LYS A 11 17.22 4.19 -8.96
C LYS A 11 15.79 4.65 -8.71
N LEU A 12 14.98 3.79 -8.06
CA LEU A 12 13.58 4.09 -7.77
C LEU A 12 13.44 5.27 -6.80
N VAL A 13 14.21 5.26 -5.70
CA VAL A 13 14.22 6.35 -4.71
C VAL A 13 14.71 7.66 -5.34
N SER A 14 15.76 7.59 -6.18
CA SER A 14 16.26 8.76 -6.91
C SER A 14 15.21 9.35 -7.85
N LEU A 15 14.50 8.50 -8.62
CA LEU A 15 13.40 8.93 -9.47
C LEU A 15 12.30 9.61 -8.65
N CYS A 16 11.86 8.95 -7.57
CA CYS A 16 10.78 9.46 -6.71
C CYS A 16 11.09 10.83 -6.13
N LYS A 17 12.31 11.03 -5.61
CA LYS A 17 12.76 12.31 -5.07
C LYS A 17 12.85 13.39 -6.14
N ASN A 18 13.53 13.09 -7.26
CA ASN A 18 13.78 14.06 -8.32
C ASN A 18 12.53 14.46 -9.09
N ARG A 19 11.51 13.60 -9.14
CA ARG A 19 10.27 13.84 -9.89
C ARG A 19 9.08 14.23 -9.02
N GLY A 20 9.26 14.35 -7.71
CA GLY A 20 8.20 14.82 -6.81
C GLY A 20 7.15 13.78 -6.48
N PHE A 21 7.53 12.51 -6.45
CA PHE A 21 6.66 11.44 -5.91
C PHE A 21 6.77 11.36 -4.40
N ILE A 22 7.98 11.24 -3.86
CA ILE A 22 8.18 11.00 -2.43
C ILE A 22 9.45 11.74 -1.98
N PHE A 23 9.34 12.49 -0.89
CA PHE A 23 10.43 13.25 -0.28
C PHE A 23 10.75 12.71 1.13
N PRO A 24 11.97 12.88 1.63
CA PRO A 24 12.25 12.66 3.06
C PRO A 24 11.40 13.60 3.92
N GLY A 25 10.71 13.06 4.93
CA GLY A 25 9.90 13.86 5.83
C GLY A 25 10.74 14.83 6.66
N SER A 26 10.36 16.11 6.69
CA SER A 26 11.04 17.17 7.43
C SER A 26 12.52 17.36 7.04
N GLU A 27 12.86 17.19 5.76
CA GLU A 27 14.23 17.17 5.23
C GLU A 27 15.04 18.42 5.61
N ILE A 28 14.42 19.60 5.68
CA ILE A 28 15.08 20.87 6.05
C ILE A 28 15.67 20.86 7.46
N TYR A 29 15.20 19.96 8.34
CA TYR A 29 15.71 19.76 9.70
C TYR A 29 16.57 18.50 9.85
N GLY A 30 17.04 17.93 8.73
CA GLY A 30 17.80 16.68 8.71
C GLY A 30 16.94 15.41 8.66
N GLY A 31 15.62 15.57 8.54
CA GLY A 31 14.68 14.48 8.44
C GLY A 31 14.34 13.77 9.75
N LEU A 32 13.40 12.87 9.70
CA LEU A 32 13.11 11.91 10.76
C LEU A 32 13.25 10.50 10.16
N ALA A 33 13.96 9.62 10.87
CA ALA A 33 14.34 8.30 10.36
C ALA A 33 13.14 7.52 9.77
N ASN A 34 13.26 7.19 8.49
CA ASN A 34 12.28 6.48 7.68
C ASN A 34 10.87 7.06 7.73
N THR A 35 10.78 8.40 7.69
CA THR A 35 9.55 9.17 7.54
C THR A 35 9.56 9.82 6.16
N TRP A 36 8.46 9.71 5.44
CA TRP A 36 8.36 10.10 4.04
C TRP A 36 7.11 10.93 3.79
N ASP A 37 7.26 11.99 3.00
CA ASP A 37 6.17 12.84 2.53
C ASP A 37 5.86 12.50 1.07
N TYR A 38 4.59 12.36 0.73
CA TYR A 38 4.17 12.26 -0.67
C TYR A 38 4.16 13.63 -1.31
N GLY A 39 4.97 13.80 -2.35
CA GLY A 39 5.03 15.02 -3.15
C GLY A 39 3.83 15.15 -4.11
N PRO A 40 3.83 16.19 -4.98
CA PRO A 40 2.70 16.47 -5.86
C PRO A 40 2.28 15.31 -6.76
N LEU A 41 3.21 14.56 -7.32
CA LEU A 41 2.89 13.37 -8.13
C LEU A 41 2.55 12.15 -7.27
N GLY A 42 3.21 12.03 -6.12
CA GLY A 42 2.99 10.90 -5.21
C GLY A 42 1.61 10.90 -4.57
N VAL A 43 1.11 12.07 -4.16
CA VAL A 43 -0.24 12.19 -3.57
C VAL A 43 -1.32 11.85 -4.60
N GLU A 44 -1.16 12.26 -5.86
CA GLU A 44 -2.10 11.91 -6.93
C GLU A 44 -2.06 10.40 -7.23
N LEU A 45 -0.87 9.80 -7.34
CA LEU A 45 -0.73 8.35 -7.52
C LEU A 45 -1.40 7.59 -6.37
N LYS A 46 -1.11 7.95 -5.13
CA LYS A 46 -1.68 7.30 -3.94
C LYS A 46 -3.20 7.46 -3.87
N ASN A 47 -3.71 8.64 -4.20
CA ASN A 47 -5.16 8.88 -4.27
C ASN A 47 -5.82 8.05 -5.37
N ASN A 48 -5.17 7.91 -6.55
CA ASN A 48 -5.69 7.07 -7.63
C ASN A 48 -5.72 5.59 -7.22
N VAL A 49 -4.70 5.08 -6.52
CA VAL A 49 -4.69 3.71 -5.96
C VAL A 49 -5.84 3.50 -4.98
N LYS A 50 -6.01 4.42 -4.01
CA LYS A 50 -7.14 4.36 -3.05
C LYS A 50 -8.49 4.43 -3.75
N LYS A 51 -8.61 5.25 -4.80
CA LYS A 51 -9.82 5.40 -5.60
C LYS A 51 -10.14 4.12 -6.39
N ALA A 52 -9.12 3.46 -6.97
CA ALA A 52 -9.28 2.16 -7.62
C ALA A 52 -9.79 1.10 -6.64
N TRP A 53 -9.19 1.03 -5.45
CA TRP A 53 -9.63 0.11 -4.41
C TRP A 53 -11.07 0.39 -3.97
N TRP A 54 -11.38 1.65 -3.63
CA TRP A 54 -12.72 2.05 -3.19
C TRP A 54 -13.79 1.77 -4.25
N LYS A 55 -13.47 2.05 -5.53
CA LYS A 55 -14.37 1.76 -6.66
C LYS A 55 -14.72 0.29 -6.70
N LYS A 56 -13.74 -0.61 -6.70
CA LYS A 56 -13.96 -2.06 -6.88
C LYS A 56 -14.46 -2.76 -5.60
N PHE A 57 -13.90 -2.42 -4.44
CA PHE A 57 -14.24 -3.11 -3.21
C PHE A 57 -15.53 -2.58 -2.56
N ILE A 58 -15.86 -1.31 -2.77
CA ILE A 58 -17.00 -0.68 -2.10
C ILE A 58 -18.11 -0.28 -3.09
N GLN A 59 -17.79 0.53 -4.10
CA GLN A 59 -18.83 1.13 -4.95
C GLN A 59 -19.46 0.14 -5.94
N GLU A 60 -18.65 -0.70 -6.56
CA GLU A 60 -19.08 -1.69 -7.54
C GLU A 60 -19.41 -3.05 -6.90
N ASN A 61 -19.22 -3.21 -5.60
CA ASN A 61 -19.57 -4.43 -4.87
C ASN A 61 -20.92 -4.25 -4.14
N PRO A 62 -21.98 -5.00 -4.51
CA PRO A 62 -23.31 -4.82 -3.93
C PRO A 62 -23.41 -5.28 -2.47
N HIS A 63 -22.42 -6.01 -1.97
CA HIS A 63 -22.39 -6.51 -0.60
C HIS A 63 -21.65 -5.60 0.37
N ASN A 64 -20.89 -4.61 -0.12
CA ASN A 64 -19.98 -3.86 0.72
C ASN A 64 -20.44 -2.41 0.96
N THR A 65 -19.98 -1.88 2.08
CA THR A 65 -20.16 -0.46 2.44
C THR A 65 -18.87 0.07 3.08
N GLY A 66 -18.78 1.38 3.26
CA GLY A 66 -17.60 2.01 3.83
C GLY A 66 -17.87 2.71 5.17
N VAL A 67 -16.81 2.84 5.97
CA VAL A 67 -16.77 3.67 7.17
C VAL A 67 -15.49 4.51 7.21
N ASP A 68 -15.47 5.53 8.04
CA ASP A 68 -14.28 6.28 8.43
C ASP A 68 -14.28 6.43 9.94
N CYS A 69 -13.57 5.53 10.63
CA CYS A 69 -13.51 5.48 12.07
C CYS A 69 -12.41 6.40 12.61
N ALA A 70 -12.62 6.97 13.80
CA ALA A 70 -11.63 7.79 14.47
C ALA A 70 -10.31 7.02 14.74
N ILE A 71 -9.17 7.72 14.65
CA ILE A 71 -7.86 7.18 15.02
C ILE A 71 -7.79 6.92 16.53
N LEU A 72 -8.27 7.88 17.32
CA LEU A 72 -8.33 7.77 18.77
C LEU A 72 -9.61 7.04 19.17
N MET A 73 -9.46 5.90 19.80
CA MET A 73 -10.55 5.05 20.27
C MET A 73 -10.41 4.77 21.75
N ASN A 74 -11.50 4.31 22.36
CA ASN A 74 -11.47 3.89 23.76
C ASN A 74 -10.40 2.82 23.97
N THR A 75 -9.57 2.96 25.00
CA THR A 75 -8.46 2.05 25.31
C THR A 75 -8.91 0.59 25.47
N ARG A 76 -10.16 0.35 25.90
CA ARG A 76 -10.75 -1.00 25.98
C ARG A 76 -10.85 -1.70 24.63
N THR A 77 -10.92 -0.97 23.52
CA THR A 77 -10.85 -1.56 22.16
C THR A 77 -9.55 -2.33 21.97
N TRP A 78 -8.44 -1.73 22.41
CA TRP A 78 -7.10 -2.34 22.30
C TRP A 78 -6.84 -3.42 23.35
N GLN A 79 -7.57 -3.40 24.45
CA GLN A 79 -7.59 -4.46 25.44
C GLN A 79 -8.33 -5.68 24.90
N ALA A 80 -9.54 -5.49 24.33
CA ALA A 80 -10.34 -6.53 23.72
C ALA A 80 -9.60 -7.26 22.58
N SER A 81 -8.99 -6.50 21.68
CA SER A 81 -8.25 -7.03 20.52
C SER A 81 -6.88 -7.64 20.89
N GLY A 82 -6.44 -7.51 22.15
CA GLY A 82 -5.15 -8.05 22.60
C GLY A 82 -3.92 -7.19 22.30
N HIS A 83 -4.06 -6.05 21.61
CA HIS A 83 -2.93 -5.21 21.23
C HIS A 83 -2.14 -4.64 22.42
N LEU A 84 -2.79 -4.34 23.53
CA LEU A 84 -2.07 -3.86 24.72
C LEU A 84 -1.17 -4.91 25.36
N GLY A 85 -1.55 -6.18 25.29
CA GLY A 85 -0.82 -7.28 25.92
C GLY A 85 0.14 -8.03 25.00
N GLY A 86 -0.21 -8.18 23.71
CA GLY A 86 0.44 -9.09 22.78
C GLY A 86 1.14 -8.45 21.59
N PHE A 87 0.80 -7.20 21.24
CA PHE A 87 1.37 -6.54 20.06
C PHE A 87 2.77 -5.97 20.36
N SER A 88 3.75 -6.87 20.43
CA SER A 88 5.12 -6.52 20.85
C SER A 88 6.15 -7.32 20.07
N ASP A 89 7.26 -6.66 19.74
CA ASP A 89 8.44 -7.27 19.14
C ASP A 89 9.49 -7.65 20.22
N PRO A 90 10.28 -8.72 19.96
CA PRO A 90 11.40 -9.10 20.83
C PRO A 90 12.58 -8.13 20.61
N LEU A 91 12.72 -7.14 21.47
CA LEU A 91 13.75 -6.10 21.40
C LEU A 91 15.00 -6.48 22.19
N MET A 92 16.17 -6.35 21.56
CA MET A 92 17.48 -6.39 22.23
C MET A 92 18.40 -5.27 21.75
N ASP A 93 19.31 -4.82 22.63
CA ASP A 93 20.28 -3.79 22.31
C ASP A 93 21.69 -4.40 22.25
N CYS A 94 22.48 -4.02 21.24
CA CYS A 94 23.92 -4.29 21.24
C CYS A 94 24.58 -3.46 22.33
N LYS A 95 25.29 -4.10 23.32
CA LYS A 95 25.92 -3.38 24.42
C LYS A 95 27.08 -2.49 23.98
N SER A 96 27.71 -2.80 22.85
CA SER A 96 28.84 -2.07 22.32
C SER A 96 28.44 -0.79 21.56
N CYS A 97 27.61 -0.91 20.53
CA CYS A 97 27.24 0.26 19.68
C CYS A 97 25.87 0.85 20.03
N LYS A 98 25.17 0.29 21.02
CA LYS A 98 23.81 0.70 21.45
C LYS A 98 22.73 0.60 20.36
N ALA A 99 23.01 -0.08 19.26
CA ALA A 99 22.04 -0.32 18.20
C ALA A 99 20.95 -1.28 18.70
N ARG A 100 19.71 -0.99 18.30
CA ARG A 100 18.53 -1.77 18.62
C ARG A 100 18.22 -2.75 17.51
N HIS A 101 17.87 -3.97 17.90
CA HIS A 101 17.56 -5.04 16.96
C HIS A 101 16.32 -5.82 17.43
N ARG A 102 15.57 -6.31 16.46
CA ARG A 102 14.60 -7.38 16.70
C ARG A 102 15.39 -8.70 16.77
N ALA A 103 15.20 -9.46 17.81
CA ALA A 103 15.91 -10.71 18.02
C ALA A 103 15.53 -11.76 16.99
N ASP A 104 14.24 -11.86 16.64
CA ASP A 104 13.73 -12.71 15.57
C ASP A 104 14.40 -12.42 14.23
N ASN A 105 14.44 -11.16 13.79
CA ASN A 105 15.12 -10.77 12.54
C ASN A 105 16.63 -11.11 12.52
N LEU A 106 17.31 -11.00 13.69
CA LEU A 106 18.72 -11.40 13.77
C LEU A 106 18.88 -12.91 13.51
N VAL A 107 17.98 -13.71 14.08
CA VAL A 107 17.98 -15.18 13.87
C VAL A 107 17.59 -15.54 12.45
N GLU A 108 16.51 -14.96 11.90
CA GLU A 108 16.07 -15.17 10.52
C GLU A 108 17.18 -14.89 9.49
N ASN A 109 17.84 -13.74 9.63
CA ASN A 109 18.96 -13.38 8.75
C ASN A 109 20.13 -14.36 8.86
N TYR A 110 20.40 -14.86 10.06
CA TYR A 110 21.45 -15.87 10.27
C TYR A 110 21.08 -17.21 9.66
N VAL A 111 19.85 -17.67 9.90
CA VAL A 111 19.28 -18.92 9.37
C VAL A 111 19.32 -18.90 7.84
N ALA A 112 18.82 -17.83 7.23
CA ALA A 112 18.83 -17.65 5.77
C ALA A 112 20.25 -17.66 5.20
N LYS A 113 21.18 -16.92 5.82
CA LYS A 113 22.58 -16.86 5.38
C LYS A 113 23.31 -18.20 5.49
N LYS A 114 22.93 -19.05 6.45
CA LYS A 114 23.54 -20.37 6.69
C LYS A 114 22.80 -21.51 6.00
N GLY A 115 21.63 -21.26 5.42
CA GLY A 115 20.78 -22.27 4.82
C GLY A 115 20.30 -23.31 5.83
N LEU A 116 19.98 -22.87 7.05
CA LEU A 116 19.47 -23.74 8.11
C LEU A 116 17.95 -23.91 7.97
N ASP A 117 17.45 -25.11 8.24
CA ASP A 117 16.01 -25.39 8.30
C ASP A 117 15.52 -25.22 9.75
N VAL A 118 15.22 -23.97 10.12
CA VAL A 118 14.77 -23.58 11.46
C VAL A 118 13.57 -22.66 11.34
N LYS A 119 12.47 -23.00 12.00
CA LYS A 119 11.24 -22.19 12.06
C LYS A 119 11.39 -21.14 13.17
N VAL A 120 11.80 -19.93 12.79
CA VAL A 120 12.07 -18.82 13.75
C VAL A 120 10.77 -18.29 14.34
N GLU A 121 9.69 -18.29 13.57
CA GLU A 121 8.36 -17.79 13.96
C GLU A 121 7.76 -18.54 15.17
N SER A 122 8.18 -19.79 15.39
CA SER A 122 7.72 -20.60 16.52
C SER A 122 8.56 -20.43 17.80
N MET A 123 9.64 -19.63 17.75
CA MET A 123 10.54 -19.43 18.88
C MET A 123 9.99 -18.39 19.86
N ASP A 124 9.95 -18.72 21.14
CA ASP A 124 9.74 -17.73 22.20
C ASP A 124 11.02 -16.92 22.49
N ASN A 125 10.93 -15.93 23.36
CA ASN A 125 12.05 -15.05 23.66
C ASN A 125 13.27 -15.81 24.23
N ASP A 126 13.04 -16.83 25.04
CA ASP A 126 14.11 -17.61 25.68
C ASP A 126 14.83 -18.48 24.61
N ALA A 127 14.08 -19.07 23.68
CA ALA A 127 14.61 -19.82 22.57
C ALA A 127 15.41 -18.93 21.60
N LEU A 128 14.92 -17.72 21.29
CA LEU A 128 15.65 -16.74 20.48
C LEU A 128 16.96 -16.32 21.15
N GLU A 129 16.95 -16.03 22.45
CA GLU A 129 18.16 -15.62 23.21
C GLU A 129 19.18 -16.76 23.26
N ALA A 130 18.72 -17.99 23.51
CA ALA A 130 19.57 -19.18 23.49
C ALA A 130 20.20 -19.39 22.10
N PHE A 131 19.42 -19.30 21.03
CA PHE A 131 19.91 -19.47 19.65
C PHE A 131 20.94 -18.40 19.27
N ILE A 132 20.71 -17.13 19.61
CA ILE A 132 21.66 -16.02 19.37
C ILE A 132 22.99 -16.29 20.09
N THR A 133 22.91 -16.77 21.34
CA THR A 133 24.10 -17.05 22.17
C THR A 133 24.87 -18.26 21.65
N GLU A 134 24.19 -19.38 21.38
CA GLU A 134 24.78 -20.63 20.89
C GLU A 134 25.50 -20.43 19.56
N HIS A 135 24.82 -19.77 18.61
CA HIS A 135 25.37 -19.54 17.28
C HIS A 135 26.28 -18.31 17.17
N LYS A 136 26.52 -17.61 18.30
CA LYS A 136 27.36 -16.41 18.40
C LYS A 136 27.00 -15.38 17.33
N ILE A 137 25.70 -15.12 17.17
CA ILE A 137 25.21 -14.15 16.20
C ILE A 137 25.75 -12.77 16.57
N VAL A 138 26.25 -12.04 15.59
CA VAL A 138 26.90 -10.74 15.78
C VAL A 138 25.98 -9.58 15.35
N CYS A 139 26.15 -8.45 15.99
CA CYS A 139 25.51 -7.21 15.60
C CYS A 139 25.89 -6.83 14.16
N PRO A 140 24.96 -6.65 13.23
CA PRO A 140 25.24 -6.34 11.84
C PRO A 140 25.91 -4.97 11.66
N ILE A 141 25.88 -4.11 12.68
CA ILE A 141 26.45 -2.75 12.63
C ILE A 141 27.92 -2.74 13.09
N CYS A 142 28.26 -3.39 14.21
CA CYS A 142 29.60 -3.31 14.79
C CYS A 142 30.33 -4.65 14.89
N GLY A 143 29.70 -5.78 14.53
CA GLY A 143 30.29 -7.10 14.59
C GLY A 143 30.46 -7.71 15.99
N ASN A 144 29.97 -7.07 17.06
CA ASN A 144 30.05 -7.58 18.44
C ASN A 144 28.88 -8.51 18.73
N SER A 145 29.06 -9.55 19.56
CA SER A 145 28.04 -10.53 19.95
C SER A 145 27.47 -10.29 21.35
N ASP A 146 27.79 -9.20 22.02
CA ASP A 146 27.30 -8.90 23.36
C ASP A 146 26.02 -8.08 23.31
N PHE A 147 24.90 -8.73 23.59
CA PHE A 147 23.57 -8.12 23.58
C PHE A 147 22.96 -8.09 24.99
N THR A 148 21.96 -7.23 25.18
CA THR A 148 21.08 -7.27 26.37
C THR A 148 20.14 -8.47 26.26
N SER A 149 19.54 -8.88 27.37
CA SER A 149 18.41 -9.82 27.32
C SER A 149 17.25 -9.24 26.52
N ILE A 150 16.45 -10.14 25.92
CA ILE A 150 15.28 -9.76 25.13
C ILE A 150 14.20 -9.18 26.06
N ARG A 151 13.61 -8.07 25.63
CA ARG A 151 12.44 -7.45 26.28
C ARG A 151 11.33 -7.24 25.28
N LYS A 152 10.09 -7.40 25.73
CA LYS A 152 8.91 -7.10 24.91
C LYS A 152 8.81 -5.59 24.69
N PHE A 153 8.73 -5.17 23.45
CA PHE A 153 8.53 -3.78 23.06
C PHE A 153 7.18 -3.64 22.37
N ASN A 154 6.21 -3.02 23.05
CA ASN A 154 4.88 -2.82 22.48
C ASN A 154 4.95 -1.78 21.36
N LEU A 155 4.38 -2.10 20.19
CA LEU A 155 4.44 -1.29 18.97
C LEU A 155 3.38 -0.18 18.94
N MET A 156 2.48 -0.08 19.91
CA MET A 156 1.50 1.00 19.93
C MET A 156 2.11 2.33 20.35
N PHE A 157 1.85 3.37 19.58
CA PHE A 157 2.14 4.74 20.02
C PHE A 157 1.17 5.16 21.12
N LYS A 158 1.73 5.56 22.25
CA LYS A 158 1.00 6.07 23.41
C LYS A 158 1.00 7.58 23.41
N THR A 159 -0.16 8.17 23.73
CA THR A 159 -0.31 9.62 23.94
C THR A 159 -1.32 9.87 25.06
N PHE A 160 -1.67 11.13 25.31
CA PHE A 160 -2.59 11.52 26.40
C PHE A 160 -3.69 12.41 25.86
N GLN A 161 -4.89 12.23 26.40
CA GLN A 161 -6.02 13.09 26.13
C GLN A 161 -6.26 14.03 27.32
N GLY A 162 -6.41 15.34 27.06
CA GLY A 162 -6.58 16.35 28.12
C GLY A 162 -5.25 16.95 28.57
N VAL A 163 -5.25 17.55 29.76
CA VAL A 163 -4.14 18.39 30.28
C VAL A 163 -3.13 17.65 31.15
N THR A 164 -3.43 16.42 31.57
CA THR A 164 -2.58 15.63 32.49
C THR A 164 -2.08 14.37 31.80
N GLU A 165 -0.78 14.08 31.99
CA GLU A 165 -0.12 12.87 31.48
C GLU A 165 -0.15 11.76 32.55
N ASP A 166 -1.31 11.17 32.74
CA ASP A 166 -1.54 10.07 33.67
C ASP A 166 -2.16 8.84 33.00
N SER A 167 -2.30 7.76 33.77
CA SER A 167 -2.84 6.51 33.25
C SER A 167 -4.32 6.59 32.86
N ALA A 168 -5.09 7.48 33.52
CA ALA A 168 -6.51 7.64 33.23
C ALA A 168 -6.76 8.37 31.90
N ASN A 169 -5.81 9.21 31.50
CA ASN A 169 -5.86 10.01 30.26
C ASN A 169 -5.06 9.36 29.12
N THR A 170 -4.50 8.17 29.33
CA THR A 170 -3.75 7.46 28.30
C THR A 170 -4.65 6.99 27.18
N VAL A 171 -4.28 7.36 25.94
CA VAL A 171 -4.87 6.86 24.71
C VAL A 171 -3.76 6.40 23.75
N TYR A 172 -4.15 5.64 22.74
CA TYR A 172 -3.21 5.09 21.78
C TYR A 172 -3.60 5.49 20.36
N LEU A 173 -2.59 5.70 19.51
CA LEU A 173 -2.81 5.79 18.07
C LEU A 173 -3.09 4.38 17.55
N ARG A 174 -4.14 4.21 16.75
CA ARG A 174 -4.54 2.89 16.23
C ARG A 174 -3.41 2.24 15.43
N PRO A 175 -3.06 0.97 15.69
CA PRO A 175 -2.06 0.24 14.93
C PRO A 175 -2.61 -0.41 13.65
N GLU A 176 -3.96 -0.43 13.51
CA GLU A 176 -4.70 -0.97 12.37
C GLU A 176 -6.08 -0.32 12.26
N THR A 177 -6.70 -0.41 11.10
CA THR A 177 -8.04 0.12 10.86
C THR A 177 -9.16 -0.88 11.18
N ALA A 178 -8.85 -2.18 11.26
CA ALA A 178 -9.80 -3.27 11.46
C ALA A 178 -10.68 -3.09 12.70
N GLN A 179 -10.09 -2.74 13.86
CA GLN A 179 -10.82 -2.67 15.12
C GLN A 179 -11.92 -1.60 15.12
N GLY A 180 -11.72 -0.50 14.35
CA GLY A 180 -12.75 0.50 14.13
C GLY A 180 -13.96 -0.07 13.40
N ILE A 181 -13.77 -1.02 12.51
CA ILE A 181 -14.84 -1.72 11.79
C ILE A 181 -15.60 -2.64 12.74
N PHE A 182 -14.90 -3.47 13.51
CA PHE A 182 -15.53 -4.43 14.43
C PHE A 182 -16.41 -3.74 15.48
N VAL A 183 -15.94 -2.67 16.11
CA VAL A 183 -16.74 -1.93 17.11
C VAL A 183 -17.96 -1.22 16.51
N ASN A 184 -17.98 -1.02 15.20
CA ASN A 184 -19.09 -0.42 14.47
C ASN A 184 -19.99 -1.42 13.73
N PHE A 185 -19.73 -2.72 13.83
CA PHE A 185 -20.48 -3.75 13.12
C PHE A 185 -22.01 -3.58 13.27
N GLU A 186 -22.51 -3.53 14.50
CA GLU A 186 -23.95 -3.37 14.77
C GLU A 186 -24.51 -2.04 14.27
N ASN A 187 -23.72 -0.94 14.40
CA ASN A 187 -24.12 0.38 13.92
C ASN A 187 -24.30 0.40 12.40
N VAL A 188 -23.34 -0.16 11.69
CA VAL A 188 -23.36 -0.26 10.22
C VAL A 188 -24.51 -1.16 9.76
N GLN A 189 -24.58 -2.39 10.29
CA GLN A 189 -25.61 -3.35 9.92
C GLN A 189 -27.02 -2.79 10.13
N ARG A 190 -27.26 -2.12 11.26
CA ARG A 190 -28.56 -1.52 11.60
C ARG A 190 -28.92 -0.34 10.68
N SER A 191 -27.95 0.56 10.41
CA SER A 191 -28.19 1.78 9.63
C SER A 191 -28.34 1.50 8.14
N THR A 192 -27.58 0.54 7.61
CA THR A 192 -27.63 0.15 6.19
C THR A 192 -28.65 -0.93 5.90
N ARG A 193 -29.06 -1.72 6.91
CA ARG A 193 -29.90 -2.93 6.77
C ARG A 193 -29.28 -4.00 5.89
N LEU A 194 -27.96 -4.00 5.74
CA LEU A 194 -27.25 -5.03 5.00
C LEU A 194 -27.46 -6.41 5.65
N ARG A 195 -27.49 -7.42 4.82
CA ARG A 195 -27.61 -8.82 5.24
C ARG A 195 -26.29 -9.52 5.06
N VAL A 196 -25.98 -10.42 5.98
CA VAL A 196 -24.82 -11.32 5.83
C VAL A 196 -25.04 -12.23 4.61
N PRO A 197 -24.10 -12.35 3.64
CA PRO A 197 -22.74 -11.82 3.72
C PRO A 197 -22.64 -10.34 3.30
N PHE A 198 -21.86 -9.56 4.02
CA PHE A 198 -21.53 -8.17 3.65
C PHE A 198 -20.18 -7.73 4.21
N GLY A 199 -19.53 -6.77 3.56
CA GLY A 199 -18.27 -6.21 3.99
C GLY A 199 -18.36 -4.75 4.44
N ILE A 200 -17.47 -4.37 5.32
CA ILE A 200 -17.26 -2.98 5.74
C ILE A 200 -15.80 -2.63 5.44
N GLY A 201 -15.59 -1.68 4.55
CA GLY A 201 -14.24 -1.23 4.18
C GLY A 201 -13.89 0.10 4.78
N GLN A 202 -12.61 0.30 5.04
CA GLN A 202 -12.03 1.55 5.52
C GLN A 202 -10.69 1.82 4.86
N ILE A 203 -10.43 3.09 4.54
CA ILE A 203 -9.11 3.61 4.21
C ILE A 203 -8.71 4.56 5.32
N GLY A 204 -7.55 4.38 5.94
CA GLY A 204 -7.15 5.27 7.01
C GLY A 204 -5.73 5.09 7.50
N LYS A 205 -5.24 6.10 8.20
CA LYS A 205 -3.93 6.11 8.84
C LYS A 205 -3.87 5.12 9.99
N SER A 206 -2.72 4.43 10.08
CA SER A 206 -2.34 3.56 11.19
C SER A 206 -0.91 3.82 11.61
N PHE A 207 -0.56 3.44 12.84
CA PHE A 207 0.70 3.83 13.48
C PHE A 207 1.29 2.63 14.23
N ARG A 208 2.53 2.26 13.86
CA ARG A 208 3.28 1.20 14.56
C ARG A 208 4.67 1.72 14.87
N ASN A 209 5.04 1.72 16.14
CA ASN A 209 6.35 2.18 16.60
C ASN A 209 7.44 1.17 16.26
N GLU A 210 7.63 0.92 14.97
CA GLU A 210 8.56 -0.07 14.43
C GLU A 210 9.99 0.13 14.96
N ILE A 211 10.63 -0.96 15.40
CA ILE A 211 12.01 -0.95 15.88
C ILE A 211 12.97 -0.74 14.71
N THR A 212 12.73 -1.42 13.60
CA THR A 212 13.55 -1.42 12.39
C THR A 212 12.76 -1.00 11.14
N PRO A 213 12.30 0.27 11.06
CA PRO A 213 11.68 0.75 9.84
C PRO A 213 12.71 0.79 8.71
N GLY A 214 12.28 0.57 7.47
CA GLY A 214 13.23 0.52 6.36
C GLY A 214 12.58 0.27 5.00
N ASN A 215 13.45 0.09 4.01
CA ASN A 215 13.06 -0.17 2.63
C ASN A 215 12.10 0.89 2.06
N PHE A 216 12.48 2.17 2.22
CA PHE A 216 11.70 3.30 1.72
C PHE A 216 10.31 3.35 2.37
N THR A 217 9.22 3.35 1.59
CA THR A 217 7.84 3.36 2.10
C THR A 217 7.28 1.97 2.44
N PHE A 218 8.10 0.92 2.36
CA PHE A 218 7.66 -0.45 2.65
C PHE A 218 7.33 -0.66 4.13
N ARG A 219 8.20 -0.18 5.05
CA ARG A 219 7.98 -0.29 6.50
C ARG A 219 8.26 1.05 7.17
N THR A 220 7.20 1.77 7.49
CA THR A 220 7.22 3.08 8.13
C THR A 220 6.45 3.03 9.44
N ARG A 221 6.61 4.05 10.30
CA ARG A 221 5.89 4.14 11.59
C ARG A 221 4.49 4.71 11.45
N GLU A 222 4.28 5.54 10.43
CA GLU A 222 3.00 6.08 10.02
C GLU A 222 2.73 5.62 8.59
N PHE A 223 1.60 4.97 8.36
CA PHE A 223 1.22 4.42 7.07
C PHE A 223 -0.29 4.48 6.89
N GLU A 224 -0.78 4.11 5.72
CA GLU A 224 -2.21 4.09 5.41
C GLU A 224 -2.61 2.67 5.00
N GLN A 225 -3.70 2.17 5.59
CA GLN A 225 -4.28 0.87 5.26
C GLN A 225 -5.57 1.04 4.46
N MET A 226 -5.84 0.06 3.61
CA MET A 226 -7.10 -0.19 2.94
C MET A 226 -7.55 -1.57 3.38
N GLU A 227 -8.50 -1.64 4.30
CA GLU A 227 -8.98 -2.88 4.91
C GLU A 227 -10.45 -3.09 4.63
N LEU A 228 -10.82 -4.34 4.38
CA LEU A 228 -12.19 -4.82 4.30
C LEU A 228 -12.39 -5.93 5.31
N GLU A 229 -13.40 -5.80 6.18
CA GLU A 229 -13.88 -6.89 7.03
C GLU A 229 -15.15 -7.42 6.42
N PHE A 230 -15.08 -8.61 5.85
CA PHE A 230 -16.19 -9.25 5.16
C PHE A 230 -16.83 -10.29 6.08
N PHE A 231 -18.04 -9.99 6.53
CA PHE A 231 -18.81 -10.80 7.48
C PHE A 231 -19.61 -11.86 6.72
N CYS A 232 -19.41 -13.13 7.06
CA CYS A 232 -20.09 -14.26 6.43
C CYS A 232 -20.69 -15.22 7.47
N LYS A 233 -21.56 -16.13 7.01
CA LYS A 233 -22.13 -17.17 7.87
C LYS A 233 -21.05 -18.22 8.21
N PRO A 234 -20.91 -18.65 9.48
CA PRO A 234 -20.02 -19.75 9.84
C PRO A 234 -20.26 -20.98 8.97
N GLY A 235 -19.19 -21.58 8.47
CA GLY A 235 -19.22 -22.71 7.54
C GLY A 235 -19.23 -22.34 6.05
N THR A 236 -19.36 -21.04 5.70
CA THR A 236 -19.16 -20.51 4.32
C THR A 236 -17.87 -19.73 4.16
N ASP A 237 -17.10 -19.61 5.23
CA ASP A 237 -15.90 -18.81 5.37
C ASP A 237 -14.81 -19.18 4.35
N LEU A 238 -14.51 -20.47 4.16
CA LEU A 238 -13.47 -20.89 3.22
C LEU A 238 -13.83 -20.63 1.75
N GLU A 239 -15.12 -20.62 1.40
CA GLU A 239 -15.57 -20.24 0.06
C GLU A 239 -15.35 -18.74 -0.18
N TRP A 240 -15.70 -17.91 0.81
CA TRP A 240 -15.46 -16.47 0.77
C TRP A 240 -13.98 -16.11 0.83
N PHE A 241 -13.18 -16.88 1.58
CA PHE A 241 -11.73 -16.73 1.60
C PHE A 241 -11.12 -16.95 0.20
N ALA A 242 -11.52 -18.03 -0.48
CA ALA A 242 -11.08 -18.30 -1.85
C ALA A 242 -11.54 -17.19 -2.83
N TYR A 243 -12.79 -16.73 -2.72
CA TYR A 243 -13.31 -15.62 -3.53
C TYR A 243 -12.46 -14.36 -3.37
N TRP A 244 -12.18 -13.95 -2.14
CA TRP A 244 -11.39 -12.73 -1.88
C TRP A 244 -9.94 -12.86 -2.32
N LYS A 245 -9.34 -14.05 -2.24
CA LYS A 245 -7.99 -14.30 -2.83
C LYS A 245 -7.98 -13.99 -4.33
N ASP A 246 -8.91 -14.58 -5.07
CA ASP A 246 -8.98 -14.38 -6.52
C ASP A 246 -9.31 -12.91 -6.85
N PHE A 247 -10.27 -12.31 -6.15
CA PHE A 247 -10.66 -10.92 -6.37
C PHE A 247 -9.50 -9.94 -6.13
N CYS A 248 -8.73 -10.12 -5.07
CA CYS A 248 -7.58 -9.27 -4.75
C CYS A 248 -6.45 -9.44 -5.78
N ARG A 249 -6.17 -10.68 -6.21
CA ARG A 249 -5.20 -10.94 -7.28
C ARG A 249 -5.62 -10.24 -8.57
N ASP A 250 -6.85 -10.46 -9.00
CA ASP A 250 -7.37 -9.91 -10.26
C ASP A 250 -7.39 -8.38 -10.26
N TRP A 251 -7.66 -7.77 -9.09
CA TRP A 251 -7.56 -6.31 -8.93
C TRP A 251 -6.13 -5.79 -9.16
N LEU A 252 -5.10 -6.45 -8.60
CA LEU A 252 -3.70 -6.07 -8.82
C LEU A 252 -3.30 -6.20 -10.30
N LEU A 253 -3.67 -7.32 -10.94
CA LEU A 253 -3.36 -7.58 -12.35
C LEU A 253 -4.08 -6.61 -13.28
N SER A 254 -5.34 -6.26 -12.99
CA SER A 254 -6.13 -5.31 -13.79
C SER A 254 -5.55 -3.90 -13.79
N LEU A 255 -4.75 -3.55 -12.77
CA LEU A 255 -4.01 -2.28 -12.67
C LEU A 255 -2.58 -2.37 -13.21
N GLY A 256 -2.24 -3.45 -13.92
CA GLY A 256 -1.00 -3.60 -14.66
C GLY A 256 0.16 -4.22 -13.87
N MET A 257 -0.10 -4.76 -12.67
CA MET A 257 0.92 -5.56 -11.97
C MET A 257 1.19 -6.84 -12.74
N LYS A 258 2.48 -7.20 -12.88
CA LYS A 258 2.89 -8.42 -13.61
C LYS A 258 2.76 -9.65 -12.71
N GLU A 259 2.10 -10.67 -13.22
CA GLU A 259 1.86 -11.92 -12.48
C GLU A 259 3.17 -12.61 -12.06
N GLU A 260 4.23 -12.54 -12.88
CA GLU A 260 5.55 -13.10 -12.55
C GLU A 260 6.24 -12.43 -11.35
N ASN A 261 5.76 -11.26 -10.93
CA ASN A 261 6.26 -10.53 -9.76
C ASN A 261 5.39 -10.76 -8.50
N LEU A 262 4.33 -11.57 -8.61
CA LEU A 262 3.39 -11.85 -7.54
C LEU A 262 3.41 -13.34 -7.18
N HIS A 263 3.49 -13.64 -5.89
CA HIS A 263 3.43 -15.00 -5.36
C HIS A 263 2.41 -15.08 -4.22
N LEU A 264 1.50 -16.03 -4.27
CA LEU A 264 0.53 -16.29 -3.21
C LEU A 264 1.06 -17.41 -2.34
N ARG A 265 1.27 -17.13 -1.04
CA ARG A 265 1.78 -18.08 -0.06
C ARG A 265 0.74 -18.34 1.02
N ASP A 266 0.19 -19.54 1.00
CA ASP A 266 -0.72 -19.99 2.06
C ASP A 266 0.11 -20.36 3.31
N HIS A 267 -0.33 -19.91 4.48
CA HIS A 267 0.31 -20.26 5.76
C HIS A 267 0.07 -21.72 6.12
N SER A 268 1.10 -22.38 6.63
CA SER A 268 0.95 -23.71 7.23
C SER A 268 0.20 -23.60 8.57
N PRO A 269 -0.41 -24.70 9.07
CA PRO A 269 -1.13 -24.67 10.35
C PRO A 269 -0.32 -24.14 11.54
N GLU A 270 1.02 -24.32 11.51
CA GLU A 270 1.91 -23.86 12.56
C GLU A 270 2.25 -22.36 12.47
N GLU A 271 2.08 -21.75 11.28
CA GLU A 271 2.30 -20.31 11.05
C GLU A 271 1.05 -19.49 11.33
N LEU A 272 -0.13 -20.12 11.38
CA LEU A 272 -1.39 -19.40 11.60
C LEU A 272 -1.38 -18.65 12.93
N CYS A 273 -1.80 -17.40 12.89
CA CYS A 273 -2.12 -16.65 14.10
C CYS A 273 -3.26 -17.35 14.86
N PHE A 274 -3.27 -17.22 16.18
CA PHE A 274 -4.23 -17.87 17.08
C PHE A 274 -5.70 -17.55 16.79
N TYR A 275 -5.98 -16.48 16.06
CA TYR A 275 -7.31 -16.05 15.65
C TYR A 275 -7.67 -16.48 14.23
N SER A 276 -6.73 -17.03 13.47
CA SER A 276 -6.91 -17.30 12.06
C SER A 276 -7.08 -18.78 11.77
N LYS A 277 -8.07 -19.12 10.92
CA LYS A 277 -8.30 -20.47 10.41
C LYS A 277 -7.56 -20.72 9.09
N ALA A 278 -7.36 -19.66 8.30
CA ALA A 278 -6.59 -19.67 7.07
C ALA A 278 -5.99 -18.29 6.84
N THR A 279 -4.78 -18.23 6.31
CA THR A 279 -4.11 -16.98 5.91
C THR A 279 -3.35 -17.20 4.62
N THR A 280 -3.41 -16.23 3.72
CA THR A 280 -2.59 -16.17 2.49
C THR A 280 -1.92 -14.81 2.44
N ASP A 281 -0.60 -14.80 2.29
CA ASP A 281 0.16 -13.62 1.93
C ASP A 281 0.31 -13.51 0.42
N PHE A 282 0.08 -12.32 -0.09
CA PHE A 282 0.53 -11.93 -1.42
C PHE A 282 1.93 -11.35 -1.27
N GLU A 283 2.92 -12.08 -1.71
CA GLU A 283 4.30 -11.61 -1.75
C GLU A 283 4.57 -10.98 -3.12
N TYR A 284 5.21 -9.81 -3.11
CA TYR A 284 5.60 -9.10 -4.33
C TYR A 284 7.12 -8.98 -4.39
N LYS A 285 7.67 -9.08 -5.60
CA LYS A 285 9.10 -8.93 -5.88
C LYS A 285 9.48 -7.45 -6.00
N PHE A 286 9.69 -6.81 -4.85
CA PHE A 286 10.20 -5.45 -4.78
C PHE A 286 11.65 -5.34 -5.28
N ALA A 287 12.16 -4.13 -5.47
CA ALA A 287 13.54 -3.91 -5.86
C ALA A 287 14.58 -4.36 -4.81
N PHE A 288 14.16 -4.63 -3.56
CA PHE A 288 14.99 -5.20 -2.49
C PHE A 288 14.80 -6.72 -2.31
N GLY A 289 13.93 -7.35 -3.07
CA GLY A 289 13.59 -8.76 -2.95
C GLY A 289 12.12 -9.01 -2.67
N TRP A 290 11.77 -10.26 -2.37
CA TRP A 290 10.40 -10.63 -2.02
C TRP A 290 9.97 -10.03 -0.68
N GLY A 291 8.75 -9.54 -0.60
CA GLY A 291 8.15 -8.99 0.61
C GLY A 291 6.64 -9.06 0.55
N GLU A 292 6.03 -9.18 1.70
CA GLU A 292 4.58 -9.19 1.87
C GLU A 292 3.97 -7.88 1.36
N LEU A 293 3.05 -7.99 0.42
CA LEU A 293 2.29 -6.88 -0.13
C LEU A 293 0.90 -6.78 0.50
N TRP A 294 0.21 -7.91 0.64
CA TRP A 294 -1.18 -8.01 1.05
C TRP A 294 -1.42 -9.27 1.87
N GLY A 295 -2.11 -9.18 2.98
CA GLY A 295 -2.57 -10.32 3.76
C GLY A 295 -4.06 -10.53 3.61
N ILE A 296 -4.48 -11.79 3.48
CA ILE A 296 -5.90 -12.19 3.56
C ILE A 296 -6.03 -13.24 4.65
N ALA A 297 -6.87 -13.00 5.64
CA ALA A 297 -7.08 -13.89 6.78
C ALA A 297 -8.56 -14.26 6.95
N ASP A 298 -8.83 -15.52 7.23
CA ASP A 298 -10.07 -15.98 7.84
C ASP A 298 -9.92 -15.87 9.36
N ARG A 299 -10.49 -14.82 9.94
CA ARG A 299 -10.38 -14.46 11.37
C ARG A 299 -11.44 -15.15 12.22
N THR A 300 -12.28 -15.99 11.63
CA THR A 300 -13.43 -16.62 12.31
C THR A 300 -14.33 -15.57 12.98
N ASP A 301 -14.89 -15.87 14.15
CA ASP A 301 -15.66 -14.94 14.99
C ASP A 301 -14.81 -14.25 16.06
N TYR A 302 -13.50 -14.39 16.01
CA TYR A 302 -12.58 -14.00 17.08
C TYR A 302 -12.80 -12.55 17.54
N ASP A 303 -12.70 -11.58 16.65
CA ASP A 303 -12.75 -10.16 17.02
C ASP A 303 -14.11 -9.76 17.62
N LEU A 304 -15.21 -10.14 16.97
CA LEU A 304 -16.56 -9.86 17.48
C LEU A 304 -16.79 -10.52 18.85
N SER A 305 -16.30 -11.74 19.04
CA SER A 305 -16.39 -12.46 20.31
C SER A 305 -15.55 -11.82 21.41
N GLN A 306 -14.34 -11.32 21.11
CA GLN A 306 -13.50 -10.61 22.09
C GLN A 306 -14.14 -9.26 22.48
N HIS A 307 -14.66 -8.50 21.54
CA HIS A 307 -15.38 -7.25 21.83
C HIS A 307 -16.65 -7.51 22.64
N ALA A 308 -17.42 -8.55 22.31
CA ALA A 308 -18.60 -8.97 23.07
C ALA A 308 -18.25 -9.29 24.53
N LYS A 309 -17.18 -10.06 24.75
CA LYS A 309 -16.66 -10.39 26.09
C LYS A 309 -16.24 -9.14 26.86
N GLU A 310 -15.49 -8.24 26.24
CA GLU A 310 -15.00 -7.03 26.90
C GLU A 310 -16.11 -6.04 27.22
N CYS A 311 -17.11 -5.85 26.35
CA CYS A 311 -18.22 -4.94 26.58
C CYS A 311 -19.36 -5.54 27.41
N GLY A 312 -19.36 -6.85 27.62
CA GLY A 312 -20.41 -7.58 28.38
C GLY A 312 -21.73 -7.69 27.62
N LYS A 313 -21.73 -7.53 26.30
CA LYS A 313 -22.94 -7.63 25.45
C LYS A 313 -22.66 -8.52 24.23
N PRO A 314 -23.60 -9.43 23.87
CA PRO A 314 -23.42 -10.23 22.67
C PRO A 314 -23.44 -9.36 21.42
N ILE A 315 -22.46 -9.55 20.54
CA ILE A 315 -22.42 -8.96 19.19
C ILE A 315 -22.78 -10.06 18.21
N THR A 316 -24.03 -10.08 17.74
CA THR A 316 -24.57 -11.17 16.93
C THR A 316 -25.39 -10.64 15.78
N TYR A 317 -25.50 -11.42 14.72
CA TYR A 317 -26.40 -11.20 13.61
C TYR A 317 -27.62 -12.12 13.73
N LEU A 318 -28.81 -11.56 13.52
CA LEU A 318 -30.06 -12.31 13.38
C LEU A 318 -30.41 -12.38 11.90
N ASP A 319 -30.37 -13.57 11.32
CA ASP A 319 -30.78 -13.80 9.93
C ASP A 319 -32.31 -13.64 9.82
N PRO A 320 -32.79 -12.64 9.06
CA PRO A 320 -34.23 -12.39 8.96
C PRO A 320 -35.01 -13.45 8.14
N VAL A 321 -34.30 -14.32 7.41
CA VAL A 321 -34.91 -15.39 6.58
C VAL A 321 -35.04 -16.67 7.38
N THR A 322 -33.95 -17.10 8.06
CA THR A 322 -33.90 -18.34 8.81
C THR A 322 -34.27 -18.17 10.27
N ASN A 323 -34.33 -16.94 10.77
CA ASN A 323 -34.48 -16.58 12.19
C ASN A 323 -33.39 -17.19 13.10
N GLU A 324 -32.24 -17.55 12.50
CA GLU A 324 -31.06 -18.05 13.21
C GLU A 324 -30.20 -16.88 13.71
N ARG A 325 -29.67 -17.02 14.93
CA ARG A 325 -28.76 -16.04 15.52
C ARG A 325 -27.37 -16.64 15.66
N TYR A 326 -26.36 -15.93 15.12
CA TYR A 326 -24.97 -16.36 15.19
C TYR A 326 -24.01 -15.15 15.24
N VAL A 327 -22.76 -15.40 15.63
CA VAL A 327 -21.65 -14.44 15.45
C VAL A 327 -21.09 -14.69 14.04
N PRO A 328 -21.06 -13.69 13.15
CA PRO A 328 -20.47 -13.87 11.82
C PRO A 328 -19.00 -14.23 11.89
N TYR A 329 -18.52 -15.01 10.92
CA TYR A 329 -17.11 -15.16 10.63
C TYR A 329 -16.64 -14.02 9.73
N VAL A 330 -15.36 -13.73 9.76
CA VAL A 330 -14.78 -12.57 9.09
C VAL A 330 -13.64 -12.97 8.17
N ILE A 331 -13.70 -12.53 6.91
CA ILE A 331 -12.58 -12.58 5.97
C ILE A 331 -12.03 -11.17 5.84
N GLU A 332 -10.73 -11.03 6.09
CA GLU A 332 -10.01 -9.75 6.12
C GLU A 332 -8.99 -9.66 4.98
N PRO A 333 -9.27 -9.01 3.86
CA PRO A 333 -8.24 -8.49 2.96
C PRO A 333 -7.67 -7.18 3.51
N SER A 334 -6.39 -7.18 3.93
CA SER A 334 -5.71 -6.02 4.53
C SER A 334 -4.49 -5.60 3.71
N LEU A 335 -4.57 -4.42 3.06
CA LEU A 335 -3.56 -3.88 2.15
C LEU A 335 -2.99 -2.56 2.65
N GLY A 336 -1.66 -2.46 2.72
CA GLY A 336 -0.96 -1.20 2.96
C GLY A 336 -0.95 -0.33 1.69
N ALA A 337 -1.58 0.87 1.73
CA ALA A 337 -1.59 1.78 0.59
C ALA A 337 -0.17 2.21 0.18
N ASP A 338 0.72 2.41 1.13
CA ASP A 338 2.11 2.81 0.88
C ASP A 338 2.92 1.69 0.22
N ARG A 339 2.70 0.43 0.65
CA ARG A 339 3.33 -0.76 0.05
C ARG A 339 2.88 -0.99 -1.39
N VAL A 340 1.58 -0.90 -1.68
CA VAL A 340 1.08 -1.12 -3.03
C VAL A 340 1.46 0.01 -3.98
N VAL A 341 1.56 1.25 -3.52
CA VAL A 341 2.13 2.36 -4.31
C VAL A 341 3.58 2.06 -4.67
N LEU A 342 4.39 1.58 -3.71
CA LEU A 342 5.77 1.17 -3.96
C LEU A 342 5.84 0.01 -4.95
N ALA A 343 4.94 -0.97 -4.85
CA ALA A 343 4.86 -2.10 -5.78
C ALA A 343 4.53 -1.63 -7.20
N PHE A 344 3.52 -0.77 -7.38
CA PHE A 344 3.18 -0.21 -8.69
C PHE A 344 4.32 0.63 -9.29
N LEU A 345 5.01 1.43 -8.48
CA LEU A 345 6.19 2.18 -8.94
C LEU A 345 7.33 1.24 -9.37
N THR A 346 7.56 0.16 -8.61
CA THR A 346 8.58 -0.84 -8.92
C THR A 346 8.26 -1.59 -10.22
N ASP A 347 7.00 -2.00 -10.39
CA ASP A 347 6.54 -2.77 -11.54
C ASP A 347 6.49 -1.95 -12.83
N ALA A 348 6.16 -0.66 -12.68
CA ALA A 348 6.07 0.29 -13.78
C ALA A 348 7.42 0.81 -14.27
N TYR A 349 8.47 0.76 -13.43
CA TYR A 349 9.79 1.29 -13.80
C TYR A 349 10.43 0.48 -14.93
N ASP A 350 10.85 1.17 -15.99
CA ASP A 350 11.54 0.56 -17.12
C ASP A 350 12.62 1.50 -17.68
N GLU A 351 13.73 0.92 -18.15
CA GLU A 351 14.80 1.59 -18.88
C GLU A 351 14.85 0.99 -20.28
N GLU A 352 14.25 1.68 -21.25
CA GLU A 352 14.16 1.24 -22.62
C GLU A 352 15.29 1.81 -23.47
N VAL A 353 16.02 0.95 -24.16
CA VAL A 353 17.02 1.36 -25.15
C VAL A 353 16.30 1.72 -26.44
N VAL A 354 16.25 3.02 -26.76
CA VAL A 354 15.58 3.55 -27.96
C VAL A 354 16.53 3.52 -29.18
N ASP A 355 17.80 3.82 -28.97
CA ASP A 355 18.85 3.79 -30.00
C ASP A 355 20.14 3.23 -29.36
N ALA A 356 20.46 1.98 -29.73
CA ALA A 356 21.64 1.30 -29.19
C ALA A 356 22.98 1.90 -29.70
N GLU A 357 23.00 2.42 -30.90
CA GLU A 357 24.21 3.02 -31.51
C GLU A 357 24.57 4.34 -30.81
N LYS A 358 23.56 5.11 -30.41
CA LYS A 358 23.71 6.38 -29.69
C LYS A 358 23.69 6.21 -28.19
N ASN A 359 23.54 4.97 -27.68
CA ASN A 359 23.31 4.70 -26.26
C ASN A 359 22.16 5.55 -25.66
N ASP A 360 21.11 5.79 -26.46
CA ASP A 360 19.93 6.55 -26.05
C ASP A 360 18.98 5.64 -25.28
N VAL A 361 18.92 5.86 -23.98
CA VAL A 361 18.06 5.13 -23.05
C VAL A 361 16.98 6.07 -22.52
N ARG A 362 15.73 5.65 -22.54
CA ARG A 362 14.65 6.38 -21.86
C ARG A 362 14.21 5.68 -20.58
N THR A 363 14.14 6.43 -19.52
CA THR A 363 13.44 5.99 -18.30
C THR A 363 11.96 6.24 -18.49
N VAL A 364 11.14 5.24 -18.20
CA VAL A 364 9.69 5.34 -18.31
C VAL A 364 9.00 4.65 -17.14
N LEU A 365 7.99 5.29 -16.56
CA LEU A 365 7.06 4.65 -15.63
C LEU A 365 5.81 4.19 -16.41
N ARG A 366 5.69 2.88 -16.62
CA ARG A 366 4.55 2.28 -17.35
C ARG A 366 3.35 2.05 -16.41
N LEU A 367 2.99 3.09 -15.67
CA LEU A 367 1.79 3.05 -14.81
C LEU A 367 0.53 2.82 -15.65
N HIS A 368 -0.40 2.03 -15.11
CA HIS A 368 -1.74 1.95 -15.70
C HIS A 368 -2.32 3.36 -15.86
N PRO A 369 -3.00 3.71 -16.97
CA PRO A 369 -3.47 5.07 -17.20
C PRO A 369 -4.38 5.60 -16.08
N PHE A 370 -5.20 4.75 -15.45
CA PHE A 370 -5.99 5.12 -14.28
C PHE A 370 -5.11 5.55 -13.09
N LEU A 371 -3.97 4.91 -12.87
CA LEU A 371 -3.08 5.20 -11.74
C LEU A 371 -2.20 6.43 -11.96
N ALA A 372 -1.88 6.76 -13.23
CA ALA A 372 -0.99 7.86 -13.57
C ALA A 372 -1.43 9.19 -12.91
N PRO A 373 -0.48 9.96 -12.30
CA PRO A 373 -0.80 11.25 -11.68
C PRO A 373 -1.45 12.24 -12.64
N TYR A 374 -0.85 12.43 -13.80
CA TYR A 374 -1.44 13.17 -14.92
C TYR A 374 -1.91 12.19 -16.00
N LYS A 375 -3.10 12.42 -16.56
CA LYS A 375 -3.67 11.59 -17.62
C LYS A 375 -3.12 12.02 -18.99
N CYS A 376 -2.86 13.31 -19.13
CA CYS A 376 -2.18 13.82 -20.31
C CYS A 376 -1.30 15.03 -20.00
N ALA A 377 -0.38 15.32 -20.96
CA ALA A 377 0.40 16.54 -20.99
C ALA A 377 0.11 17.31 -22.28
N VAL A 378 -0.25 18.59 -22.20
CA VAL A 378 -0.41 19.47 -23.35
C VAL A 378 0.91 20.16 -23.66
N LEU A 379 1.41 19.96 -24.87
CA LEU A 379 2.76 20.35 -25.28
C LEU A 379 2.70 21.17 -26.58
N PRO A 380 2.76 22.53 -26.53
CA PRO A 380 2.85 23.32 -27.75
C PRO A 380 4.18 23.07 -28.46
N LEU A 381 4.17 22.75 -29.73
CA LEU A 381 5.40 22.47 -30.50
C LEU A 381 6.38 23.64 -30.44
N GLN A 382 5.88 24.88 -30.50
CA GLN A 382 6.63 26.11 -30.34
C GLN A 382 5.91 27.10 -29.44
N LYS A 383 6.66 28.07 -28.86
CA LYS A 383 6.13 29.06 -27.93
C LYS A 383 5.00 29.93 -28.47
N ASN A 384 5.01 30.22 -29.75
CA ASN A 384 3.96 31.02 -30.43
C ASN A 384 2.60 30.29 -30.52
N LEU A 385 2.56 29.00 -30.20
CA LEU A 385 1.34 28.19 -30.09
C LEU A 385 0.78 28.13 -28.66
N SER A 386 1.40 28.85 -27.71
CA SER A 386 1.03 28.74 -26.28
C SER A 386 -0.40 29.16 -26.01
N GLU A 387 -0.91 30.21 -26.67
CA GLU A 387 -2.30 30.68 -26.48
C GLU A 387 -3.33 29.59 -26.85
N LYS A 388 -3.12 28.90 -27.97
CA LYS A 388 -3.98 27.80 -28.39
C LYS A 388 -3.82 26.58 -27.48
N ALA A 389 -2.59 26.30 -27.04
CA ALA A 389 -2.31 25.20 -26.15
C ALA A 389 -2.93 25.45 -24.76
N ASP A 390 -2.93 26.68 -24.24
CA ASP A 390 -3.56 27.05 -22.96
C ASP A 390 -5.09 26.88 -23.06
N GLU A 391 -5.73 27.21 -24.19
CA GLU A 391 -7.16 26.93 -24.41
C GLU A 391 -7.46 25.44 -24.32
N ILE A 392 -6.66 24.61 -25.00
CA ILE A 392 -6.82 23.15 -25.03
C ILE A 392 -6.56 22.55 -23.64
N TYR A 393 -5.49 23.00 -22.97
CA TYR A 393 -5.17 22.60 -21.62
C TYR A 393 -6.31 22.89 -20.64
N ALA A 394 -6.89 24.10 -20.70
CA ALA A 394 -8.04 24.48 -19.87
C ALA A 394 -9.28 23.59 -20.11
N LYS A 395 -9.49 23.11 -21.35
CA LYS A 395 -10.57 22.15 -21.66
C LYS A 395 -10.29 20.78 -21.05
N MET A 396 -9.06 20.26 -21.20
CA MET A 396 -8.67 18.94 -20.69
C MET A 396 -8.68 18.88 -19.17
N MET A 397 -8.17 19.91 -18.47
CA MET A 397 -8.17 19.98 -17.00
C MET A 397 -9.56 19.88 -16.35
N LYS A 398 -10.61 20.22 -17.07
CA LYS A 398 -12.01 20.08 -16.59
C LYS A 398 -12.50 18.64 -16.61
N LYS A 399 -11.78 17.76 -17.30
CA LYS A 399 -12.16 16.35 -17.51
C LYS A 399 -11.31 15.39 -16.67
N PHE A 400 -10.00 15.63 -16.64
CA PHE A 400 -9.04 14.79 -15.93
C PHE A 400 -7.77 15.58 -15.55
N PRO A 401 -6.98 15.10 -14.58
CA PRO A 401 -5.69 15.71 -14.26
C PRO A 401 -4.78 15.78 -15.48
N ALA A 402 -4.39 17.00 -15.86
CA ALA A 402 -3.50 17.27 -16.97
C ALA A 402 -2.33 18.16 -16.54
N THR A 403 -1.24 18.15 -17.30
CA THR A 403 -0.10 19.04 -17.11
C THR A 403 0.24 19.77 -18.39
N TYR A 404 1.07 20.81 -18.29
CA TYR A 404 1.48 21.65 -19.38
C TYR A 404 2.99 21.88 -19.35
N ASP A 405 3.67 21.75 -20.49
CA ASP A 405 5.11 21.98 -20.56
C ASP A 405 5.50 22.63 -21.91
N VAL A 406 6.23 23.73 -21.82
CA VAL A 406 6.72 24.54 -22.94
C VAL A 406 8.24 24.68 -22.95
N THR A 407 8.94 24.04 -21.99
CA THR A 407 10.36 24.25 -21.74
C THR A 407 11.24 23.26 -22.50
N GLY A 408 12.11 23.74 -23.37
CA GLY A 408 13.05 22.94 -24.16
C GLY A 408 12.41 22.33 -25.42
N SER A 409 13.11 21.40 -26.08
CA SER A 409 12.62 20.72 -27.28
C SER A 409 11.48 19.75 -26.96
N ILE A 410 10.62 19.48 -27.95
CA ILE A 410 9.48 18.57 -27.82
C ILE A 410 9.93 17.16 -27.36
N GLY A 411 11.04 16.66 -27.91
CA GLY A 411 11.59 15.35 -27.50
C GLY A 411 11.98 15.30 -26.01
N LYS A 412 12.59 16.38 -25.48
CA LYS A 412 12.90 16.46 -24.04
C LYS A 412 11.64 16.51 -23.18
N ARG A 413 10.58 17.16 -23.66
CA ARG A 413 9.29 17.22 -22.96
C ARG A 413 8.60 15.86 -22.94
N TYR A 414 8.61 15.10 -24.03
CA TYR A 414 8.13 13.72 -24.05
C TYR A 414 8.87 12.85 -23.03
N ARG A 415 10.21 12.94 -22.96
CA ARG A 415 11.03 12.18 -22.01
C ARG A 415 10.65 12.49 -20.56
N ARG A 416 10.41 13.77 -20.22
CA ARG A 416 9.96 14.15 -18.87
C ARG A 416 8.61 13.56 -18.52
N GLN A 417 7.69 13.47 -19.48
CA GLN A 417 6.38 12.86 -19.28
C GLN A 417 6.46 11.33 -19.18
N ASP A 418 7.31 10.71 -19.99
CA ASP A 418 7.59 9.27 -19.90
C ASP A 418 8.12 8.90 -18.49
N GLU A 419 9.06 9.68 -17.94
CA GLU A 419 9.64 9.47 -16.59
C GLU A 419 8.65 9.59 -15.44
N ILE A 420 7.62 10.40 -15.57
CA ILE A 420 6.59 10.56 -14.51
C ILE A 420 5.34 9.73 -14.77
N GLY A 421 5.34 8.93 -15.84
CA GLY A 421 4.27 7.98 -16.14
C GLY A 421 3.02 8.56 -16.77
N THR A 422 3.08 9.78 -17.35
CA THR A 422 1.95 10.38 -18.09
C THR A 422 1.64 9.54 -19.33
N PRO A 423 0.44 8.92 -19.47
CA PRO A 423 0.17 7.98 -20.55
C PRO A 423 0.04 8.64 -21.91
N PHE A 424 -0.43 9.88 -21.97
CA PHE A 424 -0.68 10.57 -23.23
C PHE A 424 -0.03 11.95 -23.28
N CYS A 425 0.61 12.27 -24.41
CA CYS A 425 1.07 13.63 -24.70
C CYS A 425 0.27 14.20 -25.85
N VAL A 426 -0.36 15.35 -25.63
CA VAL A 426 -1.16 16.09 -26.63
C VAL A 426 -0.34 17.23 -27.17
N THR A 427 0.14 17.10 -28.41
CA THR A 427 0.96 18.11 -29.08
C THR A 427 0.07 19.05 -29.86
N VAL A 428 0.25 20.34 -29.61
CA VAL A 428 -0.37 21.45 -30.33
C VAL A 428 0.65 21.98 -31.34
N ASP A 429 0.33 21.90 -32.63
CA ASP A 429 1.19 22.30 -33.75
C ASP A 429 0.52 23.38 -34.62
N PHE A 430 1.11 23.71 -35.79
CA PHE A 430 0.58 24.75 -36.65
C PHE A 430 -0.74 24.35 -37.31
N ASP A 431 -0.91 23.06 -37.67
CA ASP A 431 -2.16 22.58 -38.27
C ASP A 431 -3.32 22.71 -37.25
N THR A 432 -3.03 22.65 -35.93
CA THR A 432 -4.03 22.86 -34.87
C THR A 432 -4.71 24.23 -34.95
N LEU A 433 -4.00 25.26 -35.47
CA LEU A 433 -4.58 26.60 -35.68
C LEU A 433 -5.58 26.62 -36.82
N GLU A 434 -5.40 25.76 -37.82
CA GLU A 434 -6.21 25.73 -39.03
C GLU A 434 -7.44 24.82 -38.89
N ASP A 435 -7.26 23.61 -38.35
CA ASP A 435 -8.27 22.55 -38.34
C ASP A 435 -8.74 22.10 -36.95
N ASN A 436 -8.21 22.71 -35.86
CA ASN A 436 -8.52 22.37 -34.48
C ASN A 436 -8.25 20.90 -34.13
N THR A 437 -7.28 20.26 -34.80
CA THR A 437 -6.80 18.92 -34.49
C THR A 437 -5.51 18.95 -33.67
N VAL A 438 -5.22 17.89 -32.91
CA VAL A 438 -4.01 17.72 -32.12
C VAL A 438 -3.41 16.34 -32.35
N THR A 439 -2.12 16.19 -32.07
CA THR A 439 -1.46 14.90 -32.12
C THR A 439 -1.41 14.31 -30.70
N VAL A 440 -2.00 13.13 -30.49
CA VAL A 440 -1.96 12.38 -29.26
C VAL A 440 -0.88 11.30 -29.38
N ARG A 441 0.17 11.36 -28.55
CA ARG A 441 1.24 10.36 -28.48
C ARG A 441 0.99 9.45 -27.28
N ASP A 442 1.00 8.15 -27.53
CA ASP A 442 0.97 7.12 -26.51
C ASP A 442 2.38 6.92 -25.91
N ARG A 443 2.49 6.87 -24.56
CA ARG A 443 3.75 6.71 -23.83
C ARG A 443 4.43 5.38 -24.14
N ASP A 444 3.66 4.29 -24.15
CA ASP A 444 4.22 2.94 -24.17
C ASP A 444 4.69 2.52 -25.56
N THR A 445 3.89 2.85 -26.57
CA THR A 445 4.18 2.51 -27.97
C THR A 445 4.92 3.61 -28.73
N MET A 446 4.93 4.84 -28.21
CA MET A 446 5.38 6.08 -28.90
C MET A 446 4.61 6.39 -30.19
N GLN A 447 3.56 5.64 -30.51
CA GLN A 447 2.71 5.91 -31.66
C GLN A 447 1.91 7.20 -31.48
N GLN A 448 1.59 7.81 -32.58
CA GLN A 448 0.89 9.10 -32.64
C GLN A 448 -0.35 8.99 -33.52
N VAL A 449 -1.45 9.54 -33.04
CA VAL A 449 -2.70 9.66 -33.78
C VAL A 449 -3.12 11.13 -33.84
N ARG A 450 -3.68 11.58 -34.98
CA ARG A 450 -4.21 12.92 -35.08
C ARG A 450 -5.73 12.90 -34.93
N LEU A 451 -6.24 13.73 -34.04
CA LEU A 451 -7.65 13.75 -33.61
C LEU A 451 -8.10 15.21 -33.46
N SER A 452 -9.41 15.47 -33.63
CA SER A 452 -9.98 16.71 -33.12
C SER A 452 -9.75 16.87 -31.63
N VAL A 453 -9.74 18.08 -31.09
CA VAL A 453 -9.56 18.30 -29.63
C VAL A 453 -10.64 17.56 -28.84
N GLU A 454 -11.87 17.54 -29.30
CA GLU A 454 -13.00 16.87 -28.69
C GLU A 454 -12.86 15.35 -28.73
N ASP A 455 -12.40 14.79 -29.84
CA ASP A 455 -12.18 13.34 -29.96
C ASP A 455 -10.93 12.89 -29.16
N ALA A 456 -9.89 13.74 -29.07
CA ALA A 456 -8.74 13.48 -28.22
C ALA A 456 -9.13 13.39 -26.74
N ILE A 457 -10.04 14.25 -26.27
CA ILE A 457 -10.57 14.18 -24.90
C ILE A 457 -11.31 12.85 -24.68
N LYS A 458 -12.23 12.48 -25.57
CA LYS A 458 -12.97 11.21 -25.48
C LYS A 458 -12.03 10.00 -25.51
N TYR A 459 -11.07 10.01 -26.45
CA TYR A 459 -10.06 8.95 -26.56
C TYR A 459 -9.29 8.74 -25.25
N ILE A 460 -8.90 9.83 -24.58
CA ILE A 460 -8.20 9.76 -23.30
C ILE A 460 -9.17 9.28 -22.18
N GLU A 461 -10.41 9.82 -22.11
CA GLU A 461 -11.43 9.40 -21.14
C GLU A 461 -11.67 7.88 -21.20
N GLU A 462 -11.80 7.30 -22.39
CA GLU A 462 -11.99 5.86 -22.59
C GLU A 462 -10.77 5.02 -22.15
N LYS A 463 -9.55 5.55 -22.28
CA LYS A 463 -8.32 4.84 -21.94
C LYS A 463 -7.92 4.93 -20.47
N ILE A 464 -8.43 5.91 -19.75
CA ILE A 464 -8.16 6.10 -18.31
C ILE A 464 -9.25 5.50 -17.43
N ASP A 465 -10.31 4.93 -17.98
CA ASP A 465 -11.34 4.23 -17.21
C ASP A 465 -10.83 2.88 -16.67
N PHE A 466 -11.41 2.44 -15.56
CA PHE A 466 -10.96 1.24 -14.85
C PHE A 466 -12.15 0.54 -14.17
#